data_170e29c7f68a5062d1827e4f389621d2
#
_entry.id   170e29c7f68a5062d1827e4f389621d2
#
_cell.length_a   1.000
_cell.length_b   1.000
_cell.length_c   1.000
_cell.angle_alpha   90.00
_cell.angle_beta   90.00
_cell.angle_gamma   90.00
#
_symmetry.space_group_name_H-M   'P 1'
#
loop_
_entity.id
_entity.type
_entity.pdbx_description
1 polymer ?
#
loop_
_entity_poly.entity_id
_entity_poly.type
_entity_poly.pdbx_seq_one_letter_code
_entity_poly.pdbx_strand_id
1 'polypeptide(L)'
;TSKVMQNGVHVANAGYDWKLTTSGSEEEASGLYLNYGLTQVELLGQGDSALILYATPGLPENSLANDLSAKVVGSGDLKISAVGETVSLSNPENTYTGGTFVMSDSTLKLGADSALGATKEVNLAERAILNLNDHSQEIGKLTVATDAQVDMADSSQLTVKEGGTVSAGGLKGSGNLIVQGGTLEISGANADFHASTSIKPDAAVEINSVLGLGDNEVQD
;
A
#
# COMPACT_ATOMS: atom_id res chain seq x y z
N THR A 1 5.00 -13.20 -20.96
CA THR A 1 4.57 -11.91 -20.37
C THR A 1 3.96 -11.02 -21.44
N SER A 2 2.90 -10.33 -21.08
CA SER A 2 2.22 -9.35 -21.96
C SER A 2 2.57 -7.94 -21.50
N LYS A 3 2.69 -7.01 -22.46
CA LYS A 3 2.91 -5.60 -22.14
C LYS A 3 1.64 -4.97 -21.56
N VAL A 4 1.77 -4.23 -20.47
CA VAL A 4 0.72 -3.36 -19.95
C VAL A 4 0.99 -1.94 -20.39
N MET A 5 0.05 -1.37 -21.14
CA MET A 5 0.14 -0.02 -21.70
C MET A 5 -0.88 0.88 -21.01
N GLN A 6 -0.45 2.06 -20.55
CA GLN A 6 -1.34 3.12 -20.06
C GLN A 6 -0.97 4.42 -20.77
N ASN A 7 -1.94 5.09 -21.37
CA ASN A 7 -1.74 6.34 -22.10
C ASN A 7 -0.61 6.30 -23.14
N GLY A 8 -0.45 5.14 -23.83
CA GLY A 8 0.60 4.94 -24.81
C GLY A 8 1.98 4.61 -24.24
N VAL A 9 2.14 4.54 -22.92
CA VAL A 9 3.40 4.21 -22.22
C VAL A 9 3.38 2.75 -21.77
N HIS A 10 4.50 2.04 -21.96
CA HIS A 10 4.70 0.68 -21.45
C HIS A 10 5.08 0.76 -19.95
N VAL A 11 4.11 0.59 -19.07
CA VAL A 11 4.24 0.82 -17.63
C VAL A 11 4.59 -0.44 -16.83
N ALA A 12 4.21 -1.61 -17.32
CA ALA A 12 4.45 -2.91 -16.66
C ALA A 12 4.43 -4.08 -17.64
N ASN A 13 4.91 -5.23 -17.18
CA ASN A 13 4.69 -6.52 -17.81
C ASN A 13 3.74 -7.37 -16.98
N ALA A 14 2.83 -8.10 -17.61
CA ALA A 14 1.91 -9.02 -16.96
C ALA A 14 2.26 -10.47 -17.29
N GLY A 15 2.36 -11.31 -16.28
CA GLY A 15 2.51 -12.77 -16.39
C GLY A 15 1.17 -13.46 -16.13
N TYR A 16 0.87 -14.48 -16.92
CA TYR A 16 -0.36 -15.26 -16.80
C TYR A 16 -0.04 -16.75 -16.76
N ASP A 17 -0.79 -17.47 -15.91
CA ASP A 17 -0.88 -18.93 -16.00
C ASP A 17 -2.05 -19.31 -16.90
N TRP A 18 -1.81 -20.30 -17.73
CA TRP A 18 -2.78 -20.86 -18.65
C TRP A 18 -3.09 -22.30 -18.26
N LYS A 19 -4.36 -22.63 -18.11
CA LYS A 19 -4.80 -23.95 -17.72
C LYS A 19 -5.88 -24.46 -18.66
N LEU A 20 -5.68 -25.65 -19.20
CA LEU A 20 -6.70 -26.36 -19.94
C LEU A 20 -7.52 -27.23 -18.98
N THR A 21 -8.83 -27.13 -19.04
CA THR A 21 -9.77 -27.92 -18.27
C THR A 21 -10.83 -28.52 -19.17
N THR A 22 -11.39 -29.65 -18.77
CA THR A 22 -12.48 -30.32 -19.52
C THR A 22 -13.86 -30.02 -18.98
N SER A 23 -13.93 -29.22 -17.91
CA SER A 23 -15.18 -28.74 -17.31
C SER A 23 -15.17 -27.24 -17.22
N GLY A 24 -16.23 -26.57 -17.62
CA GLY A 24 -16.49 -25.17 -17.36
C GLY A 24 -17.05 -24.89 -15.96
N SER A 25 -17.62 -23.73 -15.75
CA SER A 25 -18.44 -23.43 -14.58
C SER A 25 -19.72 -24.30 -14.57
N GLU A 26 -20.44 -24.34 -13.45
CA GLU A 26 -21.65 -25.18 -13.31
C GLU A 26 -22.73 -24.91 -14.39
N GLU A 27 -22.65 -23.78 -15.09
CA GLU A 27 -23.58 -23.39 -16.16
C GLU A 27 -23.08 -23.70 -17.58
N GLU A 28 -21.87 -24.22 -17.74
CA GLU A 28 -21.26 -24.47 -19.03
C GLU A 28 -21.26 -25.95 -19.42
N ALA A 29 -21.50 -26.22 -20.70
CA ALA A 29 -21.49 -27.58 -21.25
C ALA A 29 -20.05 -28.19 -21.13
N SER A 30 -19.97 -29.53 -21.05
CA SER A 30 -18.68 -30.21 -21.08
C SER A 30 -17.93 -29.93 -22.39
N GLY A 31 -16.67 -29.54 -22.28
CA GLY A 31 -15.83 -29.14 -23.42
C GLY A 31 -14.40 -28.92 -22.99
N LEU A 32 -13.58 -28.43 -23.91
CA LEU A 32 -12.21 -28.01 -23.63
C LEU A 32 -12.19 -26.49 -23.44
N TYR A 33 -11.80 -26.06 -22.24
CA TYR A 33 -11.76 -24.66 -21.85
C TYR A 33 -10.32 -24.22 -21.60
N LEU A 34 -10.00 -23.02 -22.03
CA LEU A 34 -8.76 -22.35 -21.68
C LEU A 34 -9.04 -21.34 -20.56
N ASN A 35 -8.58 -21.65 -19.37
CA ASN A 35 -8.62 -20.73 -18.24
C ASN A 35 -7.27 -20.02 -18.13
N TYR A 36 -7.27 -18.78 -17.70
CA TYR A 36 -6.05 -18.01 -17.41
C TYR A 36 -6.25 -17.10 -16.20
N GLY A 37 -5.17 -16.87 -15.51
CA GLY A 37 -5.14 -15.96 -14.36
C GLY A 37 -3.88 -15.11 -14.38
N LEU A 38 -4.01 -13.85 -13.99
CA LEU A 38 -2.87 -12.98 -13.75
C LEU A 38 -2.10 -13.50 -12.53
N THR A 39 -0.80 -13.78 -12.70
CA THR A 39 0.06 -14.33 -11.64
C THR A 39 1.13 -13.35 -11.20
N GLN A 40 1.58 -12.47 -12.10
CA GLN A 40 2.63 -11.51 -11.81
C GLN A 40 2.43 -10.20 -12.57
N VAL A 41 2.80 -9.11 -11.92
CA VAL A 41 2.95 -7.79 -12.53
C VAL A 41 4.36 -7.28 -12.23
N GLU A 42 5.14 -7.02 -13.28
CA GLU A 42 6.47 -6.41 -13.16
C GLU A 42 6.38 -4.91 -13.46
N LEU A 43 6.63 -4.09 -12.45
CA LEU A 43 6.63 -2.63 -12.57
C LEU A 43 7.91 -2.14 -13.24
N LEU A 44 7.78 -1.31 -14.27
CA LEU A 44 8.90 -0.83 -15.09
C LEU A 44 9.13 0.68 -14.92
N GLY A 45 8.07 1.47 -15.03
CA GLY A 45 8.16 2.92 -15.09
C GLY A 45 8.13 3.60 -13.72
N GLN A 46 8.66 4.81 -13.68
CA GLN A 46 8.65 5.68 -12.50
C GLN A 46 8.00 7.02 -12.85
N GLY A 47 7.55 7.77 -11.82
CA GLY A 47 6.93 9.07 -12.02
C GLY A 47 5.69 9.00 -12.94
N ASP A 48 5.74 9.70 -14.06
CA ASP A 48 4.62 9.74 -15.03
C ASP A 48 4.47 8.45 -15.84
N SER A 49 5.47 7.58 -15.80
CA SER A 49 5.44 6.26 -16.44
C SER A 49 5.10 5.13 -15.47
N ALA A 50 4.72 5.44 -14.23
CA ALA A 50 4.32 4.45 -13.24
C ALA A 50 3.03 3.74 -13.63
N LEU A 51 2.88 2.48 -13.21
CA LEU A 51 1.59 1.78 -13.31
C LEU A 51 0.59 2.44 -12.36
N ILE A 52 -0.59 2.77 -12.88
CA ILE A 52 -1.71 3.30 -12.09
C ILE A 52 -2.77 2.22 -11.95
N LEU A 53 -3.13 1.89 -10.71
CA LEU A 53 -4.29 1.05 -10.42
C LEU A 53 -5.50 1.94 -10.15
N TYR A 54 -6.58 1.64 -10.85
CA TYR A 54 -7.89 2.27 -10.67
C TYR A 54 -8.83 1.29 -9.99
N ALA A 55 -9.77 1.81 -9.20
CA ALA A 55 -10.87 1.02 -8.68
C ALA A 55 -12.05 1.02 -9.66
N THR A 56 -12.83 -0.05 -9.65
CA THR A 56 -14.17 -0.06 -10.26
C THR A 56 -15.13 0.57 -9.24
N PRO A 57 -15.81 1.68 -9.59
CA PRO A 57 -16.67 2.40 -8.67
C PRO A 57 -17.89 1.59 -8.24
N GLY A 58 -18.34 1.85 -7.00
CA GLY A 58 -19.61 1.30 -6.49
C GLY A 58 -19.58 -0.18 -6.11
N LEU A 59 -18.42 -0.81 -6.08
CA LEU A 59 -18.27 -2.16 -5.57
C LEU A 59 -18.08 -2.16 -4.04
N PRO A 60 -18.47 -3.25 -3.35
CA PRO A 60 -18.14 -3.42 -1.94
C PRO A 60 -16.64 -3.29 -1.68
N GLU A 61 -16.25 -2.73 -0.54
CA GLU A 61 -14.86 -2.49 -0.13
C GLU A 61 -13.96 -3.75 -0.21
N ASN A 62 -14.53 -4.91 0.01
CA ASN A 62 -13.86 -6.21 -0.04
C ASN A 62 -14.05 -6.94 -1.38
N SER A 63 -14.48 -6.25 -2.43
CA SER A 63 -14.65 -6.86 -3.75
C SER A 63 -13.28 -7.28 -4.32
N LEU A 64 -13.20 -8.53 -4.78
CA LEU A 64 -12.01 -9.06 -5.45
C LEU A 64 -11.69 -8.33 -6.77
N ALA A 65 -12.66 -7.62 -7.35
CA ALA A 65 -12.42 -6.82 -8.56
C ALA A 65 -11.52 -5.61 -8.32
N ASN A 66 -11.40 -5.14 -7.06
CA ASN A 66 -10.51 -4.05 -6.67
C ASN A 66 -9.28 -4.57 -5.88
N ASP A 67 -9.03 -5.88 -5.90
CA ASP A 67 -7.87 -6.51 -5.29
C ASP A 67 -6.87 -6.99 -6.33
N LEU A 68 -5.60 -6.62 -6.17
CA LEU A 68 -4.50 -7.18 -6.94
C LEU A 68 -3.81 -8.27 -6.11
N SER A 69 -4.22 -9.52 -6.38
CA SER A 69 -3.65 -10.72 -5.74
C SER A 69 -2.45 -11.31 -6.48
N ALA A 70 -2.18 -10.85 -7.70
CA ALA A 70 -0.98 -11.24 -8.44
C ALA A 70 0.28 -10.68 -7.77
N LYS A 71 1.39 -11.41 -7.87
CA LYS A 71 2.70 -10.97 -7.34
C LYS A 71 3.20 -9.73 -8.07
N VAL A 72 3.51 -8.68 -7.34
CA VAL A 72 4.08 -7.44 -7.87
C VAL A 72 5.59 -7.43 -7.65
N VAL A 73 6.34 -7.26 -8.73
CA VAL A 73 7.81 -7.24 -8.75
C VAL A 73 8.33 -6.04 -9.55
N GLY A 74 9.64 -5.86 -9.62
CA GLY A 74 10.28 -4.83 -10.45
C GLY A 74 10.69 -3.59 -9.66
N SER A 75 11.22 -2.60 -10.38
CA SER A 75 11.75 -1.36 -9.79
C SER A 75 10.93 -0.11 -10.12
N GLY A 76 9.84 -0.28 -10.86
CA GLY A 76 8.91 0.80 -11.16
C GLY A 76 8.07 1.22 -9.97
N ASP A 77 7.47 2.39 -10.08
CA ASP A 77 6.55 2.92 -9.08
C ASP A 77 5.13 2.38 -9.30
N LEU A 78 4.38 2.31 -8.21
CA LEU A 78 2.96 1.98 -8.19
C LEU A 78 2.15 3.17 -7.72
N LYS A 79 1.16 3.58 -8.50
CA LYS A 79 0.20 4.63 -8.14
C LYS A 79 -1.20 4.04 -7.95
N ILE A 80 -1.90 4.51 -6.93
CA ILE A 80 -3.30 4.17 -6.67
C ILE A 80 -4.14 5.40 -6.93
N SER A 81 -5.06 5.32 -7.90
CA SER A 81 -5.99 6.39 -8.25
C SER A 81 -7.43 5.86 -8.19
N ALA A 82 -8.03 5.95 -7.02
CA ALA A 82 -9.30 5.34 -6.67
C ALA A 82 -10.13 6.31 -5.82
N VAL A 83 -10.53 7.43 -6.42
CA VAL A 83 -11.23 8.53 -5.72
C VAL A 83 -12.52 8.04 -5.08
N GLY A 84 -12.62 8.13 -3.75
CA GLY A 84 -13.75 7.65 -2.97
C GLY A 84 -13.87 6.13 -2.86
N GLU A 85 -12.87 5.39 -3.34
CA GLU A 85 -12.89 3.93 -3.43
C GLU A 85 -11.63 3.32 -2.81
N THR A 86 -11.61 2.00 -2.67
CA THR A 86 -10.49 1.24 -2.10
C THR A 86 -9.91 0.27 -3.13
N VAL A 87 -8.58 0.29 -3.27
CA VAL A 87 -7.80 -0.75 -3.96
C VAL A 87 -7.03 -1.54 -2.91
N SER A 88 -7.03 -2.87 -3.02
CA SER A 88 -6.28 -3.77 -2.14
C SER A 88 -5.10 -4.40 -2.86
N LEU A 89 -4.02 -4.67 -2.12
CA LEU A 89 -2.92 -5.54 -2.51
C LEU A 89 -2.88 -6.70 -1.52
N SER A 90 -3.05 -7.94 -1.99
CA SER A 90 -3.20 -9.10 -1.11
C SER A 90 -2.12 -10.18 -1.27
N ASN A 91 -1.08 -9.91 -2.06
CA ASN A 91 0.00 -10.89 -2.23
C ASN A 91 1.15 -10.63 -1.24
N PRO A 92 1.45 -11.58 -0.31
CA PRO A 92 2.55 -11.44 0.64
C PRO A 92 3.94 -11.61 0.02
N GLU A 93 4.01 -12.08 -1.22
CA GLU A 93 5.27 -12.29 -1.93
C GLU A 93 5.65 -11.11 -2.84
N ASN A 94 5.01 -9.97 -2.70
CA ASN A 94 5.38 -8.76 -3.43
C ASN A 94 6.82 -8.36 -3.09
N THR A 95 7.59 -7.99 -4.13
CA THR A 95 9.02 -7.63 -3.98
C THR A 95 9.42 -6.38 -4.74
N TYR A 96 8.46 -5.62 -5.26
CA TYR A 96 8.80 -4.39 -5.97
C TYR A 96 9.52 -3.39 -5.04
N THR A 97 10.42 -2.61 -5.64
CA THR A 97 11.31 -1.69 -4.91
C THR A 97 11.08 -0.21 -5.23
N GLY A 98 10.20 0.09 -6.17
CA GLY A 98 9.80 1.46 -6.47
C GLY A 98 8.97 2.10 -5.37
N GLY A 99 8.55 3.34 -5.57
CA GLY A 99 7.67 4.04 -4.64
C GLY A 99 6.20 3.60 -4.77
N THR A 100 5.46 3.75 -3.69
CA THR A 100 4.00 3.56 -3.63
C THR A 100 3.34 4.91 -3.38
N PHE A 101 2.52 5.36 -4.32
CA PHE A 101 1.87 6.67 -4.29
C PHE A 101 0.35 6.50 -4.26
N VAL A 102 -0.26 6.86 -3.13
CA VAL A 102 -1.72 6.87 -3.00
C VAL A 102 -2.21 8.28 -3.32
N MET A 103 -2.93 8.40 -4.41
CA MET A 103 -3.39 9.69 -4.92
C MET A 103 -4.52 10.25 -4.04
N SER A 104 -4.81 11.54 -4.19
CA SER A 104 -5.82 12.22 -3.38
C SER A 104 -7.16 11.48 -3.36
N ASP A 105 -7.79 11.45 -2.18
CA ASP A 105 -9.11 10.84 -1.95
C ASP A 105 -9.17 9.31 -2.22
N SER A 106 -8.02 8.66 -2.37
CA SER A 106 -7.92 7.22 -2.64
C SER A 106 -7.53 6.45 -1.38
N THR A 107 -7.99 5.20 -1.27
CA THR A 107 -7.61 4.29 -0.19
C THR A 107 -6.84 3.09 -0.76
N LEU A 108 -5.67 2.82 -0.19
CA LEU A 108 -4.92 1.58 -0.37
C LEU A 108 -5.04 0.73 0.89
N LYS A 109 -5.58 -0.48 0.75
CA LYS A 109 -5.75 -1.45 1.83
C LYS A 109 -4.80 -2.62 1.65
N LEU A 110 -4.12 -3.03 2.72
CA LEU A 110 -3.31 -4.23 2.69
C LEU A 110 -4.18 -5.47 2.96
N GLY A 111 -4.03 -6.48 2.12
CA GLY A 111 -4.68 -7.78 2.27
C GLY A 111 -3.74 -8.88 2.74
N ALA A 112 -2.46 -8.55 2.98
CA ALA A 112 -1.43 -9.47 3.49
C ALA A 112 -0.29 -8.68 4.12
N ASP A 113 0.51 -9.37 4.94
CA ASP A 113 1.80 -8.85 5.39
C ASP A 113 2.73 -8.61 4.20
N SER A 114 3.56 -7.59 4.27
CA SER A 114 4.52 -7.25 3.21
C SER A 114 3.90 -7.00 1.82
N ALA A 115 2.61 -6.67 1.76
CA ALA A 115 1.89 -6.44 0.50
C ALA A 115 2.49 -5.29 -0.34
N LEU A 116 3.24 -4.36 0.26
CA LEU A 116 3.96 -3.31 -0.46
C LEU A 116 5.41 -3.70 -0.81
N GLY A 117 5.76 -4.98 -0.71
CA GLY A 117 7.08 -5.48 -1.04
C GLY A 117 8.20 -4.76 -0.27
N ALA A 118 9.24 -4.38 -1.00
CA ALA A 118 10.37 -3.59 -0.49
C ALA A 118 10.29 -2.12 -0.96
N THR A 119 9.10 -1.53 -0.94
CA THR A 119 8.87 -0.18 -1.44
C THR A 119 9.79 0.84 -0.77
N LYS A 120 10.49 1.64 -1.58
CA LYS A 120 11.45 2.65 -1.09
C LYS A 120 10.77 3.82 -0.39
N GLU A 121 9.51 4.09 -0.70
CA GLU A 121 8.72 5.16 -0.09
C GLU A 121 7.22 4.88 -0.22
N VAL A 122 6.46 5.38 0.73
CA VAL A 122 5.01 5.52 0.63
C VAL A 122 4.67 7.01 0.74
N ASN A 123 3.96 7.51 -0.25
CA ASN A 123 3.50 8.89 -0.32
C ASN A 123 1.97 8.91 -0.36
N LEU A 124 1.35 9.46 0.66
CA LEU A 124 -0.08 9.66 0.75
C LEU A 124 -0.39 11.12 0.41
N ALA A 125 -1.05 11.33 -0.73
CA ALA A 125 -1.51 12.64 -1.14
C ALA A 125 -2.69 13.11 -0.25
N GLU A 126 -3.14 14.32 -0.43
CA GLU A 126 -4.21 14.94 0.36
C GLU A 126 -5.46 14.04 0.47
N ARG A 127 -5.92 13.76 1.69
CA ARG A 127 -7.07 12.88 2.00
C ARG A 127 -6.91 11.42 1.54
N ALA A 128 -5.69 10.99 1.19
CA ALA A 128 -5.41 9.59 0.91
C ALA A 128 -5.31 8.77 2.21
N ILE A 129 -5.62 7.48 2.12
CA ILE A 129 -5.57 6.55 3.25
C ILE A 129 -4.72 5.34 2.88
N LEU A 130 -3.77 5.00 3.75
CA LEU A 130 -3.15 3.68 3.80
C LEU A 130 -3.76 2.91 4.98
N ASN A 131 -4.55 1.90 4.69
CA ASN A 131 -5.14 1.01 5.69
C ASN A 131 -4.30 -0.26 5.81
N LEU A 132 -3.63 -0.44 6.95
CA LEU A 132 -2.79 -1.63 7.19
C LEU A 132 -3.62 -2.90 7.48
N ASN A 133 -4.89 -2.76 7.89
CA ASN A 133 -5.85 -3.88 7.99
C ASN A 133 -5.26 -5.11 8.73
N ASP A 134 -4.76 -4.93 9.95
CA ASP A 134 -4.14 -5.95 10.80
C ASP A 134 -2.85 -6.59 10.25
N HIS A 135 -2.24 -5.99 9.23
CA HIS A 135 -1.01 -6.52 8.63
C HIS A 135 0.23 -5.72 9.01
N SER A 136 1.39 -6.37 8.85
CA SER A 136 2.70 -5.77 9.07
C SER A 136 3.35 -5.38 7.75
N GLN A 137 3.94 -4.17 7.71
CA GLN A 137 4.61 -3.63 6.54
C GLN A 137 5.88 -2.88 6.91
N GLU A 138 6.95 -3.14 6.19
CA GLU A 138 8.15 -2.30 6.18
C GLU A 138 8.15 -1.39 4.94
N ILE A 139 8.53 -0.15 5.12
CA ILE A 139 8.68 0.83 4.04
C ILE A 139 9.99 1.61 4.20
N GLY A 140 10.47 2.22 3.14
CA GLY A 140 11.59 3.16 3.23
C GLY A 140 11.15 4.47 3.89
N LYS A 141 10.80 5.46 3.11
CA LYS A 141 10.35 6.78 3.57
C LYS A 141 8.83 6.86 3.67
N LEU A 142 8.30 7.58 4.67
CA LEU A 142 6.87 7.88 4.80
C LEU A 142 6.60 9.37 4.56
N THR A 143 5.66 9.68 3.70
CA THR A 143 5.13 11.04 3.52
C THR A 143 3.61 11.01 3.61
N VAL A 144 3.05 11.74 4.57
CA VAL A 144 1.60 11.84 4.80
C VAL A 144 1.21 13.31 4.70
N ALA A 145 0.50 13.66 3.62
CA ALA A 145 0.04 15.01 3.35
C ALA A 145 -1.12 15.42 4.29
N THR A 146 -1.57 16.66 4.16
CA THR A 146 -2.71 17.19 4.90
C THR A 146 -3.95 16.32 4.71
N ASP A 147 -4.66 16.04 5.83
CA ASP A 147 -5.87 15.22 5.88
C ASP A 147 -5.70 13.78 5.36
N ALA A 148 -4.50 13.37 4.96
CA ALA A 148 -4.18 11.98 4.70
C ALA A 148 -3.88 11.24 6.00
N GLN A 149 -4.03 9.91 6.00
CA GLN A 149 -3.78 9.12 7.20
C GLN A 149 -3.25 7.72 6.91
N VAL A 150 -2.44 7.24 7.84
CA VAL A 150 -2.13 5.81 8.00
C VAL A 150 -3.05 5.26 9.09
N ASP A 151 -3.89 4.30 8.71
CA ASP A 151 -4.84 3.65 9.62
C ASP A 151 -4.28 2.29 10.05
N MET A 152 -4.01 2.16 11.35
CA MET A 152 -3.38 0.99 11.96
C MET A 152 -4.34 0.36 12.98
N ALA A 153 -4.88 -0.81 12.67
CA ALA A 153 -5.63 -1.61 13.64
C ALA A 153 -4.69 -2.27 14.69
N ASP A 154 -5.25 -2.86 15.72
CA ASP A 154 -4.52 -3.34 16.91
C ASP A 154 -3.36 -4.29 16.62
N SER A 155 -3.47 -5.14 15.60
CA SER A 155 -2.40 -6.08 15.24
C SER A 155 -1.47 -5.55 14.15
N SER A 156 -1.72 -4.36 13.62
CA SER A 156 -0.91 -3.77 12.56
C SER A 156 0.46 -3.34 13.08
N GLN A 157 1.46 -3.44 12.21
CA GLN A 157 2.78 -2.89 12.47
C GLN A 157 3.31 -2.18 11.23
N LEU A 158 3.69 -0.91 11.37
CA LEU A 158 4.40 -0.17 10.35
C LEU A 158 5.84 0.08 10.78
N THR A 159 6.80 -0.35 9.96
CA THR A 159 8.22 -0.03 10.15
C THR A 159 8.66 0.98 9.08
N VAL A 160 9.10 2.15 9.54
CA VAL A 160 9.65 3.23 8.69
C VAL A 160 11.18 3.21 8.81
N LYS A 161 11.87 2.99 7.70
CA LYS A 161 13.33 2.76 7.68
C LYS A 161 14.15 4.01 7.40
N GLU A 162 13.55 5.02 6.78
CA GLU A 162 14.27 6.21 6.27
C GLU A 162 13.63 7.54 6.72
N GLY A 163 12.76 7.50 7.75
CA GLY A 163 12.09 8.70 8.26
C GLY A 163 11.02 9.22 7.30
N GLY A 164 10.81 10.52 7.30
CA GLY A 164 9.83 11.19 6.45
C GLY A 164 9.07 12.30 7.15
N THR A 165 7.86 12.60 6.69
CA THR A 165 7.00 13.67 7.21
C THR A 165 5.56 13.21 7.37
N VAL A 166 4.94 13.56 8.48
CA VAL A 166 3.53 13.26 8.78
C VAL A 166 2.82 14.54 9.19
N SER A 167 1.75 14.89 8.50
CA SER A 167 0.87 16.00 8.84
C SER A 167 -0.04 15.66 10.03
N ALA A 168 -0.63 16.66 10.66
CA ALA A 168 -1.58 16.50 11.76
C ALA A 168 -2.72 15.54 11.39
N GLY A 169 -3.08 14.64 12.32
CA GLY A 169 -4.09 13.59 12.08
C GLY A 169 -3.64 12.48 11.12
N GLY A 170 -2.38 12.48 10.69
CA GLY A 170 -1.84 11.52 9.73
C GLY A 170 -1.56 10.12 10.28
N LEU A 171 -1.60 9.94 11.59
CA LEU A 171 -1.48 8.63 12.26
C LEU A 171 -2.77 8.35 13.03
N LYS A 172 -3.30 7.13 12.89
CA LYS A 172 -4.53 6.70 13.55
C LYS A 172 -4.48 5.23 13.91
N GLY A 173 -5.19 4.85 14.98
CA GLY A 173 -5.34 3.46 15.42
C GLY A 173 -4.38 3.07 16.53
N SER A 174 -4.35 1.78 16.88
CA SER A 174 -3.70 1.22 18.06
C SER A 174 -2.62 0.16 17.77
N GLY A 175 -2.21 0.02 16.51
CA GLY A 175 -1.11 -0.86 16.10
C GLY A 175 0.25 -0.41 16.62
N ASN A 176 1.34 -0.86 16.00
CA ASN A 176 2.70 -0.50 16.36
C ASN A 176 3.38 0.32 15.27
N LEU A 177 4.00 1.43 15.65
CA LEU A 177 4.89 2.20 14.78
C LEU A 177 6.35 1.95 15.20
N ILE A 178 7.18 1.52 14.27
CA ILE A 178 8.62 1.38 14.49
C ILE A 178 9.33 2.36 13.56
N VAL A 179 10.11 3.29 14.12
CA VAL A 179 11.00 4.16 13.36
C VAL A 179 12.40 3.57 13.46
N GLN A 180 12.86 2.97 12.37
CA GLN A 180 14.10 2.18 12.32
C GLN A 180 15.31 3.01 11.95
N GLY A 181 15.14 4.06 11.16
CA GLY A 181 16.22 4.93 10.71
C GLY A 181 15.72 6.27 10.18
N GLY A 182 16.61 7.22 10.01
CA GLY A 182 16.31 8.58 9.59
C GLY A 182 15.53 9.36 10.62
N THR A 183 14.99 10.51 10.22
CA THR A 183 14.15 11.37 11.06
C THR A 183 12.72 11.35 10.53
N LEU A 184 11.77 10.99 11.38
CA LEU A 184 10.33 11.13 11.11
C LEU A 184 9.84 12.43 11.76
N GLU A 185 9.50 13.41 10.94
CA GLU A 185 8.94 14.69 11.39
C GLU A 185 7.42 14.61 11.46
N ILE A 186 6.85 14.87 12.62
CA ILE A 186 5.39 14.83 12.84
C ILE A 186 4.89 16.22 13.20
N SER A 187 4.10 16.80 12.32
CA SER A 187 3.50 18.12 12.48
C SER A 187 2.10 18.02 13.06
N GLY A 188 1.87 18.72 14.19
CA GLY A 188 0.56 18.77 14.84
C GLY A 188 0.21 17.53 15.65
N ALA A 189 -1.05 17.46 16.06
CA ALA A 189 -1.55 16.40 16.93
C ALA A 189 -2.09 15.20 16.12
N ASN A 190 -1.89 14.00 16.66
CA ASN A 190 -2.46 12.74 16.19
C ASN A 190 -3.29 12.13 17.33
N ALA A 191 -4.40 12.79 17.69
CA ALA A 191 -5.19 12.45 18.87
C ALA A 191 -5.83 11.05 18.82
N ASP A 192 -6.08 10.53 17.62
CA ASP A 192 -6.63 9.18 17.41
C ASP A 192 -5.55 8.10 17.26
N PHE A 193 -4.29 8.43 17.52
CA PHE A 193 -3.17 7.51 17.49
C PHE A 193 -2.90 6.98 18.90
N HIS A 194 -3.24 5.73 19.13
CA HIS A 194 -3.10 5.03 20.41
C HIS A 194 -2.13 3.85 20.33
N ALA A 195 -1.33 3.82 19.27
CA ALA A 195 -0.34 2.79 18.99
C ALA A 195 0.93 2.97 19.85
N SER A 196 1.63 1.90 20.15
CA SER A 196 2.99 2.04 20.70
C SER A 196 3.96 2.49 19.62
N THR A 197 4.91 3.35 19.99
CA THR A 197 5.97 3.83 19.11
C THR A 197 7.32 3.38 19.62
N SER A 198 8.10 2.68 18.79
CA SER A 198 9.47 2.26 19.07
C SER A 198 10.44 3.02 18.16
N ILE A 199 11.41 3.71 18.77
CA ILE A 199 12.45 4.47 18.05
C ILE A 199 13.77 3.73 18.21
N LYS A 200 14.39 3.31 17.10
CA LYS A 200 15.65 2.56 17.11
C LYS A 200 16.86 3.51 17.26
N PRO A 201 18.04 3.03 17.67
CA PRO A 201 19.19 3.88 17.98
C PRO A 201 19.65 4.81 16.86
N ASP A 202 19.45 4.41 15.59
CA ASP A 202 19.85 5.22 14.41
C ASP A 202 18.68 6.06 13.85
N ALA A 203 17.59 6.18 14.61
CA ALA A 203 16.39 6.89 14.22
C ALA A 203 16.09 8.06 15.16
N ALA A 204 15.33 9.02 14.64
CA ALA A 204 14.77 10.11 15.41
C ALA A 204 13.31 10.36 15.04
N VAL A 205 12.52 10.84 16.02
CA VAL A 205 11.19 11.38 15.77
C VAL A 205 11.17 12.82 16.28
N GLU A 206 10.82 13.75 15.41
CA GLU A 206 10.66 15.16 15.75
C GLU A 206 9.17 15.50 15.78
N ILE A 207 8.69 15.99 16.92
CA ILE A 207 7.30 16.42 17.13
C ILE A 207 7.24 17.90 17.46
N ASN A 208 6.25 18.60 16.96
CA ASN A 208 5.97 20.00 17.30
C ASN A 208 4.68 20.18 18.13
N SER A 209 4.07 19.08 18.55
CA SER A 209 2.88 19.05 19.41
C SER A 209 3.05 18.00 20.50
N VAL A 210 2.53 18.26 21.70
CA VAL A 210 2.54 17.28 22.81
C VAL A 210 1.75 16.00 22.49
N LEU A 211 0.83 16.05 21.54
CA LEU A 211 0.09 14.90 21.02
C LEU A 211 0.61 14.44 19.64
N GLY A 212 1.84 14.77 19.26
CA GLY A 212 2.41 14.37 17.99
C GLY A 212 2.40 12.86 17.79
N LEU A 213 2.68 12.10 18.84
CA LEU A 213 2.56 10.63 18.89
C LEU A 213 1.32 10.17 19.67
N GLY A 214 0.25 10.97 19.69
CA GLY A 214 -0.95 10.66 20.44
C GLY A 214 -0.73 10.66 21.96
N ASP A 215 -1.41 9.76 22.64
CA ASP A 215 -1.29 9.52 24.09
C ASP A 215 -0.46 8.25 24.42
N ASN A 216 0.47 7.92 23.57
CA ASN A 216 1.20 6.65 23.58
C ASN A 216 2.41 6.62 24.51
N GLU A 217 2.75 5.41 24.93
CA GLU A 217 4.06 5.12 25.48
C GLU A 217 5.11 5.04 24.36
N VAL A 218 6.18 5.83 24.49
CA VAL A 218 7.36 5.76 23.62
C VAL A 218 8.36 4.79 24.24
N GLN A 219 8.80 3.82 23.46
CA GLN A 219 9.81 2.83 23.89
C GLN A 219 11.11 3.07 23.11
N ASP A 220 12.22 3.12 23.84
CA ASP A 220 13.59 3.21 23.30
C ASP A 220 14.10 1.84 22.77
#